data_b39e957b05ae190e1d4a509e461a7992
#
_entry.id   b39e957b05ae190e1d4a509e461a7992
#
_cell.length_a   1.000
_cell.length_b   1.000
_cell.length_c   1.000
_cell.angle_alpha   90.00
_cell.angle_beta   90.00
_cell.angle_gamma   90.00
#
_symmetry.space_group_name_H-M   'P 1'
#
loop_
_entity.id
_entity.type
_entity.pdbx_description
1 polymer ?
#
loop_
_entity_poly.entity_id
_entity_poly.type
_entity_poly.pdbx_seq_one_letter_code
_entity_poly.pdbx_strand_id
1 'polypeptide(L)'
;MRRNNGWKFHLLTEDLEFTMDSVLHGDRIGYCGTAILYDEQPVTFAQSWRQRLRWSKGFLQVFRYYGPALIKRAVRERDFSAVDFTLLLCPFTVLGIARVLLGMLFAACGFVTWQSQLNSLTGWTSGIVISVIGMMGLAALTIVAERDHVGATNKELLAYVLAFPIYMLSYVPISFQAVF
;
A
#
# COMPACT_ATOMS: atom_id res chain seq x y z
N MET A 1 16.38 17.48 -10.21
CA MET A 1 16.78 18.65 -9.41
C MET A 1 17.20 19.84 -10.27
N ARG A 2 18.11 19.71 -11.26
CA ARG A 2 18.51 20.85 -12.12
C ARG A 2 17.34 21.48 -12.90
N ARG A 3 16.37 20.69 -13.38
CA ARG A 3 15.17 21.16 -14.09
C ARG A 3 14.26 22.06 -13.25
N ASN A 4 14.23 21.88 -11.93
CA ASN A 4 13.30 22.55 -11.01
C ASN A 4 13.98 23.64 -10.16
N ASN A 5 15.23 24.02 -10.43
CA ASN A 5 16.00 24.99 -9.62
C ASN A 5 16.06 24.64 -8.12
N GLY A 6 16.01 23.36 -7.78
CA GLY A 6 16.06 22.86 -6.41
C GLY A 6 14.93 21.88 -6.08
N TRP A 7 14.69 21.69 -4.80
CA TRP A 7 13.65 20.82 -4.27
C TRP A 7 12.32 21.58 -4.17
N LYS A 8 11.29 21.13 -4.89
CA LYS A 8 9.96 21.77 -4.96
C LYS A 8 8.84 20.99 -4.27
N PHE A 9 9.15 19.84 -3.69
CA PHE A 9 8.18 18.90 -3.16
C PHE A 9 7.95 19.16 -1.67
N HIS A 10 6.70 19.31 -1.24
CA HIS A 10 6.33 19.77 0.09
C HIS A 10 5.16 18.98 0.71
N LEU A 11 4.66 17.93 0.05
CA LEU A 11 3.63 17.09 0.63
C LEU A 11 4.19 16.26 1.78
N LEU A 12 3.31 15.60 2.56
CA LEU A 12 3.70 14.78 3.72
C LEU A 12 4.60 13.59 3.36
N THR A 13 4.59 13.18 2.09
CA THR A 13 5.44 12.15 1.49
C THR A 13 6.09 12.74 0.25
N GLU A 14 7.09 13.57 0.47
CA GLU A 14 7.80 14.32 -0.57
C GLU A 14 8.58 13.41 -1.53
N ASP A 15 9.02 12.26 -1.05
CA ASP A 15 9.66 11.20 -1.83
C ASP A 15 8.71 10.58 -2.85
N LEU A 16 7.49 10.29 -2.41
CA LEU A 16 6.44 9.79 -3.28
C LEU A 16 5.98 10.86 -4.27
N GLU A 17 5.85 12.12 -3.82
CA GLU A 17 5.55 13.26 -4.69
C GLU A 17 6.60 13.42 -5.79
N PHE A 18 7.89 13.37 -5.44
CA PHE A 18 9.00 13.38 -6.38
C PHE A 18 8.90 12.25 -7.40
N THR A 19 8.57 11.05 -6.93
CA THR A 19 8.43 9.87 -7.78
C THR A 19 7.31 10.05 -8.81
N MET A 20 6.14 10.53 -8.38
CA MET A 20 5.00 10.77 -9.29
C MET A 20 5.30 11.86 -10.32
N ASP A 21 5.92 12.95 -9.89
CA ASP A 21 6.35 14.03 -10.79
C ASP A 21 7.36 13.51 -11.84
N SER A 22 8.31 12.68 -11.41
CA SER A 22 9.30 12.08 -12.31
C SER A 22 8.67 11.15 -13.35
N VAL A 23 7.77 10.27 -12.92
CA VAL A 23 7.03 9.37 -13.82
C VAL A 23 6.20 10.16 -14.83
N LEU A 24 5.49 11.21 -14.40
CA LEU A 24 4.72 12.06 -15.30
C LEU A 24 5.57 12.81 -16.33
N HIS A 25 6.85 13.01 -16.05
CA HIS A 25 7.80 13.59 -17.00
C HIS A 25 8.50 12.54 -17.87
N GLY A 26 8.21 11.24 -17.69
CA GLY A 26 8.83 10.15 -18.42
C GLY A 26 10.22 9.76 -17.92
N ASP A 27 10.63 10.26 -16.75
CA ASP A 27 11.87 9.85 -16.11
C ASP A 27 11.72 8.42 -15.54
N ARG A 28 12.83 7.68 -15.49
CA ARG A 28 12.89 6.37 -14.84
C ARG A 28 13.71 6.47 -13.57
N ILE A 29 13.18 5.92 -12.48
CA ILE A 29 13.87 5.81 -11.20
C ILE A 29 14.43 4.40 -11.09
N GLY A 30 15.77 4.29 -10.95
CA GLY A 30 16.45 3.00 -10.83
C GLY A 30 16.73 2.66 -9.37
N TYR A 31 16.86 1.38 -9.10
CA TYR A 31 17.29 0.85 -7.81
C TYR A 31 18.82 0.79 -7.75
N CYS A 32 19.42 1.21 -6.64
CA CYS A 32 20.85 1.12 -6.38
C CYS A 32 21.08 0.33 -5.08
N GLY A 33 21.46 -0.97 -5.23
CA GLY A 33 21.62 -1.87 -4.10
C GLY A 33 22.80 -1.55 -3.17
N THR A 34 23.75 -0.70 -3.60
CA THR A 34 24.90 -0.26 -2.79
C THR A 34 24.62 1.00 -1.99
N ALA A 35 23.50 1.69 -2.28
CA ALA A 35 23.07 2.88 -1.54
C ALA A 35 22.23 2.45 -0.32
N ILE A 36 22.89 2.22 0.81
CA ILE A 36 22.26 1.78 2.05
C ILE A 36 22.03 2.98 2.96
N LEU A 37 20.79 3.15 3.42
CA LEU A 37 20.40 4.15 4.41
C LEU A 37 19.97 3.42 5.69
N TYR A 38 20.47 3.88 6.83
CA TYR A 38 20.03 3.44 8.15
C TYR A 38 19.16 4.53 8.77
N ASP A 39 17.94 4.17 9.17
CA ASP A 39 16.96 5.08 9.76
C ASP A 39 16.44 4.51 11.09
N GLU A 40 16.14 5.40 12.03
CA GLU A 40 15.60 5.04 13.33
C GLU A 40 14.11 4.70 13.19
N GLN A 41 13.74 3.49 13.59
CA GLN A 41 12.36 3.03 13.50
C GLN A 41 11.58 3.29 14.81
N PRO A 42 10.25 3.47 14.75
CA PRO A 42 9.42 3.64 15.92
C PRO A 42 9.56 2.47 16.90
N VAL A 43 9.87 2.77 18.16
CA VAL A 43 10.02 1.77 19.24
C VAL A 43 8.70 1.49 19.97
N THR A 44 7.67 2.32 19.81
CA THR A 44 6.36 2.14 20.42
C THR A 44 5.25 2.04 19.38
N PHE A 45 4.18 1.31 19.72
CA PHE A 45 3.02 1.20 18.85
C PHE A 45 2.40 2.57 18.54
N ALA A 46 2.35 3.49 19.50
CA ALA A 46 1.80 4.83 19.31
C ALA A 46 2.64 5.67 18.33
N GLN A 47 3.97 5.56 18.37
CA GLN A 47 4.86 6.21 17.41
C GLN A 47 4.65 5.63 16.01
N SER A 48 4.63 4.30 15.90
CA SER A 48 4.36 3.59 14.65
C SER A 48 2.99 3.95 14.06
N TRP A 49 1.96 4.07 14.90
CA TRP A 49 0.63 4.51 14.48
C TRP A 49 0.65 5.91 13.87
N ARG A 50 1.26 6.89 14.57
CA ARG A 50 1.38 8.28 14.07
C ARG A 50 2.15 8.37 12.77
N GLN A 51 3.26 7.62 12.64
CA GLN A 51 4.05 7.57 11.42
C GLN A 51 3.24 7.03 10.25
N ARG A 52 2.55 5.90 10.43
CA ARG A 52 1.71 5.29 9.38
C ARG A 52 0.50 6.14 9.02
N LEU A 53 -0.09 6.84 10.01
CA LEU A 53 -1.16 7.79 9.75
C LEU A 53 -0.67 8.96 8.88
N ARG A 54 0.53 9.49 9.16
CA ARG A 54 1.18 10.51 8.33
C ARG A 54 1.38 10.00 6.91
N TRP A 55 1.91 8.80 6.74
CA TRP A 55 2.08 8.18 5.43
C TRP A 55 0.76 8.00 4.68
N SER A 56 -0.26 7.48 5.36
CA SER A 56 -1.59 7.31 4.74
C SER A 56 -2.20 8.63 4.29
N LYS A 57 -2.05 9.70 5.08
CA LYS A 57 -2.45 11.05 4.66
C LYS A 57 -1.64 11.56 3.47
N GLY A 58 -0.33 11.33 3.47
CA GLY A 58 0.55 11.67 2.36
C GLY A 58 0.16 10.97 1.06
N PHE A 59 -0.12 9.66 1.11
CA PHE A 59 -0.62 8.91 -0.05
C PHE A 59 -1.92 9.49 -0.61
N LEU A 60 -2.88 9.85 0.25
CA LEU A 60 -4.13 10.49 -0.18
C LEU A 60 -3.89 11.87 -0.82
N GLN A 61 -2.97 12.67 -0.25
CA GLN A 61 -2.59 13.96 -0.82
C GLN A 61 -1.98 13.79 -2.21
N VAL A 62 -0.98 12.92 -2.35
CA VAL A 62 -0.33 12.64 -3.62
C VAL A 62 -1.33 12.10 -4.64
N PHE A 63 -2.22 11.18 -4.25
CA PHE A 63 -3.27 10.67 -5.13
C PHE A 63 -4.21 11.78 -5.61
N ARG A 64 -4.58 12.71 -4.73
CA ARG A 64 -5.45 13.83 -5.09
C ARG A 64 -4.79 14.77 -6.11
N TYR A 65 -3.49 15.04 -5.97
CA TYR A 65 -2.78 15.96 -6.86
C TYR A 65 -2.33 15.31 -8.16
N TYR A 66 -1.79 14.10 -8.10
CA TYR A 66 -1.14 13.45 -9.24
C TYR A 66 -2.01 12.34 -9.87
N GLY A 67 -2.94 11.76 -9.13
CA GLY A 67 -3.79 10.64 -9.58
C GLY A 67 -4.51 10.90 -10.90
N PRO A 68 -5.23 12.03 -11.08
CA PRO A 68 -5.90 12.32 -12.35
C PRO A 68 -4.95 12.38 -13.56
N ALA A 69 -3.76 12.93 -13.37
CA ALA A 69 -2.75 13.00 -14.43
C ALA A 69 -2.16 11.62 -14.76
N LEU A 70 -1.90 10.80 -13.73
CA LEU A 70 -1.41 9.42 -13.89
C LEU A 70 -2.45 8.56 -14.61
N ILE A 71 -3.72 8.62 -14.21
CA ILE A 71 -4.81 7.88 -14.86
C ILE A 71 -4.94 8.30 -16.34
N LYS A 72 -4.90 9.61 -16.61
CA LYS A 72 -4.95 10.13 -17.99
C LYS A 72 -3.79 9.58 -18.83
N ARG A 73 -2.57 9.58 -18.28
CA ARG A 73 -1.39 9.04 -18.96
C ARG A 73 -1.49 7.54 -19.16
N ALA A 74 -1.88 6.78 -18.13
CA ALA A 74 -2.09 5.34 -18.20
C ALA A 74 -3.03 4.92 -19.34
N VAL A 75 -4.16 5.64 -19.48
CA VAL A 75 -5.19 5.33 -20.49
C VAL A 75 -4.79 5.82 -21.89
N ARG A 76 -4.28 7.05 -22.02
CA ARG A 76 -3.99 7.65 -23.33
C ARG A 76 -2.69 7.16 -23.94
N GLU A 77 -1.65 7.06 -23.13
CA GLU A 77 -0.30 6.71 -23.58
C GLU A 77 -0.01 5.22 -23.42
N ARG A 78 -0.93 4.46 -22.78
CA ARG A 78 -0.75 3.04 -22.43
C ARG A 78 0.55 2.80 -21.65
N ASP A 79 0.90 3.75 -20.79
CA ASP A 79 2.13 3.73 -20.00
C ASP A 79 1.92 2.82 -18.78
N PHE A 80 2.57 1.65 -18.79
CA PHE A 80 2.48 0.68 -17.70
C PHE A 80 3.02 1.24 -16.38
N SER A 81 4.03 2.11 -16.41
CA SER A 81 4.52 2.76 -15.19
C SER A 81 3.44 3.63 -14.56
N ALA A 82 2.69 4.38 -15.37
CA ALA A 82 1.57 5.19 -14.88
C ALA A 82 0.43 4.32 -14.33
N VAL A 83 0.17 3.14 -14.92
CA VAL A 83 -0.80 2.16 -14.37
C VAL A 83 -0.34 1.66 -13.00
N ASP A 84 0.90 1.21 -12.90
CA ASP A 84 1.48 0.65 -11.66
C ASP A 84 1.43 1.68 -10.52
N PHE A 85 1.90 2.90 -10.77
CA PHE A 85 1.85 3.97 -9.77
C PHE A 85 0.42 4.44 -9.45
N THR A 86 -0.51 4.38 -10.39
CA THR A 86 -1.93 4.64 -10.10
C THR A 86 -2.49 3.59 -9.14
N LEU A 87 -2.18 2.31 -9.36
CA LEU A 87 -2.59 1.23 -8.46
C LEU A 87 -1.92 1.33 -7.09
N LEU A 88 -0.63 1.69 -7.05
CA LEU A 88 0.10 1.90 -5.81
C LEU A 88 -0.50 3.03 -4.96
N LEU A 89 -0.87 4.14 -5.60
CA LEU A 89 -1.48 5.29 -4.92
C LEU A 89 -2.94 5.08 -4.56
N CYS A 90 -3.65 4.19 -5.29
CA CYS A 90 -5.08 3.96 -5.05
C CYS A 90 -5.25 3.31 -3.67
N PRO A 91 -5.88 4.00 -2.70
CA PRO A 91 -6.04 3.44 -1.38
C PRO A 91 -6.83 2.12 -1.45
N PHE A 92 -6.33 1.05 -0.85
CA PHE A 92 -7.04 -0.23 -0.78
C PHE A 92 -8.45 -0.10 -0.20
N THR A 93 -8.67 0.89 0.67
CA THR A 93 -9.98 1.27 1.19
C THR A 93 -10.96 1.71 0.10
N VAL A 94 -10.50 2.47 -0.90
CA VAL A 94 -11.34 2.91 -2.03
C VAL A 94 -11.74 1.71 -2.88
N LEU A 95 -10.80 0.81 -3.17
CA LEU A 95 -11.09 -0.44 -3.90
C LEU A 95 -12.03 -1.35 -3.10
N GLY A 96 -11.84 -1.44 -1.78
CA GLY A 96 -12.72 -2.19 -0.88
C GLY A 96 -14.14 -1.64 -0.87
N ILE A 97 -14.31 -0.33 -0.73
CA ILE A 97 -15.60 0.34 -0.78
C ILE A 97 -16.24 0.16 -2.16
N ALA A 98 -15.51 0.36 -3.23
CA ALA A 98 -16.03 0.18 -4.60
C ALA A 98 -16.52 -1.26 -4.81
N ARG A 99 -15.80 -2.27 -4.32
CA ARG A 99 -16.22 -3.67 -4.37
C ARG A 99 -17.51 -3.92 -3.59
N VAL A 100 -17.65 -3.34 -2.38
CA VAL A 100 -18.87 -3.47 -1.56
C VAL A 100 -20.06 -2.82 -2.27
N LEU A 101 -19.89 -1.60 -2.78
CA LEU A 101 -20.95 -0.88 -3.51
C LEU A 101 -21.37 -1.63 -4.78
N LEU A 102 -20.41 -2.16 -5.52
CA LEU A 102 -20.69 -2.97 -6.70
C LEU A 102 -21.43 -4.25 -6.34
N GLY A 103 -21.05 -4.93 -5.24
CA GLY A 103 -21.74 -6.11 -4.72
C GLY A 103 -23.19 -5.81 -4.32
N MET A 104 -23.43 -4.67 -3.65
CA MET A 104 -24.77 -4.20 -3.31
C MET A 104 -25.62 -3.94 -4.57
N LEU A 105 -25.02 -3.30 -5.59
CA LEU A 105 -25.70 -3.05 -6.85
C LEU A 105 -26.11 -4.35 -7.53
N PHE A 106 -25.20 -5.34 -7.63
CA PHE A 106 -25.49 -6.64 -8.21
C PHE A 106 -26.58 -7.37 -7.43
N ALA A 107 -26.59 -7.28 -6.09
CA ALA A 107 -27.64 -7.84 -5.27
C ALA A 107 -28.99 -7.16 -5.53
N ALA A 108 -29.03 -5.84 -5.62
CA ALA A 108 -30.24 -5.06 -5.92
C ALA A 108 -30.81 -5.37 -7.32
N CYS A 109 -29.93 -5.66 -8.29
CA CYS A 109 -30.33 -6.08 -9.63
C CYS A 109 -30.76 -7.55 -9.74
N GLY A 110 -30.79 -8.30 -8.64
CA GLY A 110 -31.20 -9.70 -8.62
C GLY A 110 -30.18 -10.70 -9.19
N PHE A 111 -28.96 -10.26 -9.47
CA PHE A 111 -27.88 -11.14 -9.93
C PHE A 111 -27.28 -12.03 -8.83
N VAL A 112 -27.64 -11.77 -7.56
CA VAL A 112 -27.10 -12.47 -6.40
C VAL A 112 -28.21 -13.24 -5.69
N THR A 113 -28.13 -14.57 -5.71
CA THR A 113 -29.04 -15.44 -4.98
C THR A 113 -28.59 -15.66 -3.54
N TRP A 114 -29.49 -16.13 -2.66
CA TRP A 114 -29.16 -16.51 -1.28
C TRP A 114 -28.00 -17.52 -1.22
N GLN A 115 -27.99 -18.48 -2.14
CA GLN A 115 -26.93 -19.48 -2.23
C GLN A 115 -25.59 -18.86 -2.63
N SER A 116 -25.60 -17.87 -3.51
CA SER A 116 -24.38 -17.14 -3.88
C SER A 116 -23.86 -16.28 -2.72
N GLN A 117 -24.72 -15.78 -1.85
CA GLN A 117 -24.31 -15.06 -0.63
C GLN A 117 -23.60 -15.98 0.36
N LEU A 118 -24.12 -17.18 0.60
CA LEU A 118 -23.48 -18.18 1.45
C LEU A 118 -22.12 -18.62 0.88
N ASN A 119 -22.05 -18.88 -0.42
CA ASN A 119 -20.79 -19.20 -1.10
C ASN A 119 -19.80 -18.03 -1.06
N SER A 120 -20.29 -16.79 -1.08
CA SER A 120 -19.45 -15.62 -0.93
C SER A 120 -18.88 -15.49 0.48
N LEU A 121 -19.63 -15.80 1.53
CA LEU A 121 -19.14 -15.79 2.92
C LEU A 121 -18.01 -16.82 3.13
N THR A 122 -18.15 -18.04 2.60
CA THR A 122 -17.07 -19.04 2.63
C THR A 122 -15.86 -18.59 1.80
N GLY A 123 -16.09 -17.95 0.67
CA GLY A 123 -15.04 -17.33 -0.15
C GLY A 123 -14.31 -16.19 0.57
N TRP A 124 -15.03 -15.38 1.35
CA TRP A 124 -14.43 -14.31 2.14
C TRP A 124 -13.56 -14.85 3.28
N THR A 125 -14.04 -15.85 4.02
CA THR A 125 -13.28 -16.47 5.12
C THR A 125 -12.02 -17.16 4.59
N SER A 126 -12.11 -17.92 3.52
CA SER A 126 -10.95 -18.55 2.88
C SER A 126 -9.98 -17.50 2.32
N GLY A 127 -10.48 -16.42 1.73
CA GLY A 127 -9.66 -15.31 1.25
C GLY A 127 -8.87 -14.62 2.36
N ILE A 128 -9.49 -14.40 3.53
CA ILE A 128 -8.80 -13.85 4.71
C ILE A 128 -7.71 -14.81 5.19
N VAL A 129 -8.00 -16.09 5.32
CA VAL A 129 -7.03 -17.11 5.75
C VAL A 129 -5.84 -17.17 4.79
N ILE A 130 -6.10 -17.24 3.48
CA ILE A 130 -5.04 -17.24 2.46
C ILE A 130 -4.20 -15.95 2.54
N SER A 131 -4.84 -14.80 2.74
CA SER A 131 -4.14 -13.52 2.87
C SER A 131 -3.24 -13.48 4.10
N VAL A 132 -3.71 -13.97 5.25
CA VAL A 132 -2.92 -14.04 6.49
C VAL A 132 -1.71 -14.97 6.29
N ILE A 133 -1.92 -16.15 5.72
CA ILE A 133 -0.84 -17.11 5.42
C ILE A 133 0.15 -16.49 4.42
N GLY A 134 -0.34 -15.80 3.38
CA GLY A 134 0.49 -15.11 2.42
C GLY A 134 1.35 -14.00 3.04
N MET A 135 0.78 -13.21 3.95
CA MET A 135 1.50 -12.18 4.71
C MET A 135 2.60 -12.80 5.59
N MET A 136 2.29 -13.89 6.30
CA MET A 136 3.29 -14.61 7.10
C MET A 136 4.40 -15.21 6.22
N GLY A 137 4.04 -15.77 5.06
CA GLY A 137 5.00 -16.30 4.09
C GLY A 137 5.92 -15.20 3.54
N LEU A 138 5.36 -14.03 3.20
CA LEU A 138 6.15 -12.89 2.74
C LEU A 138 7.11 -12.40 3.83
N ALA A 139 6.65 -12.25 5.07
CA ALA A 139 7.49 -11.86 6.20
C ALA A 139 8.63 -12.88 6.43
N ALA A 140 8.32 -14.17 6.40
CA ALA A 140 9.32 -15.23 6.54
C ALA A 140 10.35 -15.19 5.40
N LEU A 141 9.90 -15.01 4.15
CA LEU A 141 10.80 -14.91 2.99
C LEU A 141 11.74 -13.71 3.11
N THR A 142 11.20 -12.54 3.50
CA THR A 142 12.01 -11.33 3.71
C THR A 142 13.06 -11.55 4.81
N ILE A 143 12.68 -12.16 5.94
CA ILE A 143 13.60 -12.47 7.03
C ILE A 143 14.71 -13.43 6.58
N VAL A 144 14.37 -14.43 5.77
CA VAL A 144 15.38 -15.38 5.23
C VAL A 144 16.33 -14.67 4.27
N ALA A 145 15.79 -13.82 3.40
CA ALA A 145 16.59 -13.07 2.41
C ALA A 145 17.55 -12.07 3.06
N GLU A 146 17.11 -11.41 4.15
CA GLU A 146 17.87 -10.35 4.84
C GLU A 146 18.49 -10.86 6.16
N ARG A 147 18.64 -12.17 6.32
CA ARG A 147 19.08 -12.79 7.58
C ARG A 147 20.37 -12.21 8.12
N ASP A 148 21.32 -11.88 7.26
CA ASP A 148 22.65 -11.38 7.63
C ASP A 148 22.60 -9.93 8.14
N HIS A 149 21.53 -9.19 7.82
CA HIS A 149 21.32 -7.81 8.22
C HIS A 149 20.40 -7.68 9.44
N VAL A 150 19.68 -8.75 9.79
CA VAL A 150 18.75 -8.77 10.93
C VAL A 150 19.41 -9.38 12.15
N GLY A 151 19.84 -8.55 13.10
CA GLY A 151 20.50 -8.96 14.34
C GLY A 151 19.58 -9.58 15.41
N ALA A 152 18.47 -10.23 15.01
CA ALA A 152 17.47 -10.80 15.91
C ALA A 152 17.63 -12.30 16.11
N THR A 153 17.21 -12.79 17.28
CA THR A 153 17.20 -14.23 17.59
C THR A 153 16.10 -14.97 16.84
N ASN A 154 16.21 -16.28 16.69
CA ASN A 154 15.18 -17.10 16.01
C ASN A 154 13.79 -16.99 16.63
N LYS A 155 13.71 -16.79 17.96
CA LYS A 155 12.43 -16.60 18.66
C LYS A 155 11.77 -15.26 18.31
N GLU A 156 12.59 -14.20 18.25
CA GLU A 156 12.10 -12.86 17.84
C GLU A 156 11.67 -12.87 16.38
N LEU A 157 12.41 -13.53 15.49
CA LEU A 157 12.05 -13.65 14.08
C LEU A 157 10.70 -14.37 13.90
N LEU A 158 10.47 -15.45 14.65
CA LEU A 158 9.18 -16.14 14.63
C LEU A 158 8.06 -15.23 15.13
N ALA A 159 8.31 -14.46 16.21
CA ALA A 159 7.34 -13.50 16.73
C ALA A 159 7.03 -12.40 15.69
N TYR A 160 8.00 -11.92 14.92
CA TYR A 160 7.78 -10.94 13.85
C TYR A 160 6.93 -11.51 12.71
N VAL A 161 7.16 -12.76 12.28
CA VAL A 161 6.35 -13.43 11.28
C VAL A 161 4.89 -13.52 11.72
N LEU A 162 4.65 -13.93 12.99
CA LEU A 162 3.30 -14.08 13.54
C LEU A 162 2.61 -12.72 13.78
N ALA A 163 3.36 -11.68 14.14
CA ALA A 163 2.83 -10.35 14.38
C ALA A 163 2.58 -9.55 13.09
N PHE A 164 3.22 -9.89 11.98
CA PHE A 164 3.15 -9.15 10.73
C PHE A 164 1.72 -9.00 10.17
N PRO A 165 0.85 -10.03 10.15
CA PRO A 165 -0.54 -9.86 9.73
C PRO A 165 -1.31 -8.86 10.61
N ILE A 166 -1.10 -8.88 11.94
CA ILE A 166 -1.74 -7.95 12.87
C ILE A 166 -1.28 -6.51 12.58
N TYR A 167 0.02 -6.34 12.34
CA TYR A 167 0.60 -5.07 11.94
C TYR A 167 -0.04 -4.56 10.64
N MET A 168 -0.17 -5.40 9.61
CA MET A 168 -0.79 -5.03 8.34
C MET A 168 -2.29 -4.72 8.49
N LEU A 169 -3.04 -5.52 9.27
CA LEU A 169 -4.45 -5.25 9.52
C LEU A 169 -4.68 -3.92 10.24
N SER A 170 -3.72 -3.44 11.02
CA SER A 170 -3.82 -2.12 11.67
C SER A 170 -3.81 -0.93 10.69
N TYR A 171 -3.41 -1.14 9.42
CA TYR A 171 -3.57 -0.13 8.37
C TYR A 171 -5.04 0.16 8.02
N VAL A 172 -5.96 -0.77 8.27
CA VAL A 172 -7.39 -0.56 8.00
C VAL A 172 -7.93 0.63 8.80
N PRO A 173 -7.89 0.62 10.16
CA PRO A 173 -8.36 1.78 10.93
C PRO A 173 -7.52 3.04 10.69
N ILE A 174 -6.20 2.91 10.44
CA ILE A 174 -5.34 4.04 10.08
C ILE A 174 -5.81 4.70 8.78
N SER A 175 -6.15 3.92 7.76
CA SER A 175 -6.64 4.43 6.49
C SER A 175 -7.97 5.15 6.63
N PHE A 176 -8.89 4.65 7.47
CA PHE A 176 -10.11 5.37 7.80
C PHE A 176 -9.81 6.70 8.48
N GLN A 177 -8.94 6.72 9.48
CA GLN A 177 -8.55 7.93 10.20
C GLN A 177 -7.82 8.94 9.29
N ALA A 178 -7.14 8.47 8.24
CA ALA A 178 -6.43 9.35 7.31
C ALA A 178 -7.36 10.16 6.40
N VAL A 179 -8.60 9.70 6.19
CA VAL A 179 -9.60 10.37 5.34
C VAL A 179 -10.20 11.58 6.06
N PHE A 180 -10.26 11.55 7.38
CA PHE A 180 -10.79 12.62 8.25
C PHE A 180 -9.65 13.40 8.92
#